data_6c3c2ef34d10a741cedcf4418588ff9a
#
_entry.id   6c3c2ef34d10a741cedcf4418588ff9a
#
_cell.length_a   1.000
_cell.length_b   1.000
_cell.length_c   1.000
_cell.angle_alpha   90.00
_cell.angle_beta   90.00
_cell.angle_gamma   90.00
#
_symmetry.space_group_name_H-M   'P 1'
#
loop_
_entity.id
_entity.type
_entity.pdbx_description
1 polymer ?
#
loop_
_entity_poly.entity_id
_entity_poly.type
_entity_poly.pdbx_seq_one_letter_code
_entity_poly.pdbx_strand_id
1 'polypeptide(L)'
;MTTNTSRRNFFKNTGAVSAAAMLGGVSMTACGGDASAVVLTANEQLALTATQALAALKVGNMTATSYVTTLIARAKSLSDLNALITLDEAGALAAAKQVDADRAAGKALGALAGLPMLVKDNINTKGLKTTGGTSSLRNFQPTKNAPSVQKLIDAGAIILGKSNLHEWAFGITTTNFTLGIDPITKEASRPAKNPYDTSRIPGGSSGGNGAAIAARIAPAGLGTDTGGSTRVPASFCGIAGFRPSVGDGAGQGRRYPDTATDALPISTTRDTVGPMGRTVADVALLDAVITGGAMPTAKALKGLKIGLPAAFWARLDDSVKPVAEAAKKKLADAGVVFVDADLAGIMALNDAISFPIALHEPVAAIPAYLSANNAPVSTVAQVSAQLASPDVQGAFGAIAGDVFGGAYPDVMATKRPALQKLYKDYFADQGVECVLFPTTLLAAPKINAAKGSDKLSYTVGGVEQKDKDTFGTCIRNTDPCTNAGIPSVSIPAGLTADGLPVGMQIDGPLGSDANLLAIGMGIEVVWGSVKAPAV
;
A
#
# COMPACT_ATOMS: atom_id res chain seq x y z
N MET A 1 21.74 -29.42 26.86
CA MET A 1 22.42 -28.15 27.14
C MET A 1 22.81 -27.54 25.79
N THR A 2 21.94 -26.75 25.19
CA THR A 2 22.23 -26.00 23.96
C THR A 2 21.86 -24.57 24.22
N THR A 3 22.87 -23.76 24.16
CA THR A 3 22.95 -22.37 24.60
C THR A 3 22.21 -21.42 23.69
N ASN A 4 21.38 -20.62 24.32
CA ASN A 4 20.57 -19.53 23.80
C ASN A 4 21.44 -18.30 23.47
N THR A 5 21.94 -18.16 22.22
CA THR A 5 22.87 -17.08 21.80
C THR A 5 22.30 -16.19 20.69
N SER A 6 21.03 -16.31 20.33
CA SER A 6 20.49 -15.62 19.14
C SER A 6 19.89 -14.23 19.35
N ARG A 7 19.68 -13.76 20.60
CA ARG A 7 18.98 -12.48 20.84
C ARG A 7 19.87 -11.25 21.09
N ARG A 8 21.18 -11.41 21.24
CA ARG A 8 22.09 -10.29 21.57
C ARG A 8 22.80 -9.64 20.37
N ASN A 9 22.74 -10.22 19.18
CA ASN A 9 23.48 -9.71 18.01
C ASN A 9 22.67 -8.82 17.07
N PHE A 10 21.37 -8.61 17.33
CA PHE A 10 20.50 -7.79 16.48
C PHE A 10 20.86 -6.29 16.47
N PHE A 11 21.55 -5.81 17.49
CA PHE A 11 21.83 -4.37 17.66
C PHE A 11 23.28 -3.92 17.41
N LYS A 12 24.18 -4.81 17.00
CA LYS A 12 25.60 -4.43 16.82
C LYS A 12 26.01 -4.03 15.41
N ASN A 13 25.17 -4.22 14.40
CA ASN A 13 25.50 -3.93 12.99
C ASN A 13 24.59 -2.87 12.33
N THR A 14 23.89 -2.03 13.08
CA THR A 14 23.36 -0.79 12.51
C THR A 14 24.50 0.20 12.35
N GLY A 15 25.19 0.09 11.23
CA GLY A 15 26.09 1.15 10.76
C GLY A 15 25.30 2.46 10.75
N ALA A 16 25.85 3.47 11.40
CA ALA A 16 25.34 4.83 11.41
C ALA A 16 25.20 5.33 9.97
N VAL A 17 24.01 5.19 9.39
CA VAL A 17 23.60 6.00 8.25
C VAL A 17 23.39 7.39 8.82
N SER A 18 24.28 8.30 8.45
CA SER A 18 24.30 9.69 8.89
C SER A 18 22.97 10.37 8.56
N ALA A 19 22.08 10.42 9.54
CA ALA A 19 20.84 11.24 9.52
C ALA A 19 21.16 12.75 9.64
N ALA A 20 22.36 13.17 9.28
CA ALA A 20 22.87 14.53 9.49
C ALA A 20 22.67 15.50 8.31
N ALA A 21 21.94 15.12 7.25
CA ALA A 21 21.95 15.91 6.02
C ALA A 21 20.68 16.73 5.73
N MET A 22 19.70 16.83 6.65
CA MET A 22 18.50 17.68 6.42
C MET A 22 18.03 18.48 7.64
N LEU A 23 18.90 18.80 8.58
CA LEU A 23 18.63 19.88 9.53
C LEU A 23 19.56 21.03 9.17
N GLY A 24 18.98 22.12 8.68
CA GLY A 24 19.70 23.33 8.33
C GLY A 24 20.65 23.76 9.45
N GLY A 25 21.89 24.09 9.07
CA GLY A 25 23.05 24.29 9.93
C GLY A 25 22.79 25.05 11.24
N VAL A 26 22.95 24.31 12.33
CA VAL A 26 23.26 24.91 13.62
C VAL A 26 24.65 24.37 13.99
N SER A 27 25.65 25.25 13.94
CA SER A 27 26.99 24.97 14.41
C SER A 27 26.94 24.63 15.90
N MET A 28 27.26 23.37 16.25
CA MET A 28 27.43 22.99 17.65
C MET A 28 28.84 23.45 18.10
N THR A 29 28.86 24.53 18.86
CA THR A 29 30.00 24.83 19.75
C THR A 29 29.82 23.94 20.98
N ALA A 30 30.78 23.04 21.21
CA ALA A 30 30.83 22.18 22.40
C ALA A 30 31.09 23.04 23.64
N CYS A 31 30.02 23.33 24.41
CA CYS A 31 30.12 23.72 25.81
C CYS A 31 29.37 22.68 26.64
N GLY A 32 30.04 22.08 27.63
CA GLY A 32 29.46 21.10 28.55
C GLY A 32 28.34 21.74 29.36
N GLY A 33 27.12 21.39 29.02
CA GLY A 33 25.89 21.64 29.75
C GLY A 33 24.91 20.53 29.37
N ASP A 34 24.10 20.06 30.30
CA ASP A 34 23.03 19.07 30.08
C ASP A 34 22.26 19.45 28.82
N ALA A 35 22.43 18.70 27.74
CA ALA A 35 21.67 18.86 26.53
C ALA A 35 20.23 18.44 26.81
N SER A 36 19.39 19.37 27.20
CA SER A 36 17.93 19.16 27.30
C SER A 36 17.47 18.56 25.99
N ALA A 37 16.82 17.39 26.03
CA ALA A 37 16.29 16.73 24.84
C ALA A 37 15.40 17.73 24.07
N VAL A 38 15.71 17.94 22.79
CA VAL A 38 14.91 18.83 21.93
C VAL A 38 13.54 18.19 21.74
N VAL A 39 12.49 18.78 22.34
CA VAL A 39 11.12 18.31 22.19
C VAL A 39 10.56 18.80 20.85
N LEU A 40 10.17 17.87 19.99
CA LEU A 40 9.62 18.18 18.67
C LEU A 40 8.24 18.83 18.79
N THR A 41 8.03 19.91 18.04
CA THR A 41 6.73 20.55 17.85
C THR A 41 5.77 19.65 17.08
N ALA A 42 4.46 19.92 17.14
CA ALA A 42 3.45 19.17 16.39
C ALA A 42 3.75 19.13 14.88
N ASN A 43 4.16 20.25 14.27
CA ASN A 43 4.51 20.29 12.85
C ASN A 43 5.73 19.42 12.50
N GLU A 44 6.75 19.43 13.36
CA GLU A 44 7.91 18.55 13.20
C GLU A 44 7.52 17.08 13.34
N GLN A 45 6.67 16.74 14.32
CA GLN A 45 6.13 15.39 14.48
C GLN A 45 5.37 14.91 13.23
N LEU A 46 4.51 15.76 12.64
CA LEU A 46 3.79 15.46 11.40
C LEU A 46 4.72 15.26 10.19
N ALA A 47 5.90 15.90 10.20
CA ALA A 47 6.87 15.78 9.11
C ALA A 47 7.61 14.44 9.09
N LEU A 48 7.71 13.73 10.22
CA LEU A 48 8.49 12.50 10.36
C LEU A 48 7.92 11.34 9.53
N THR A 49 8.77 10.60 8.83
CA THR A 49 8.46 9.28 8.29
C THR A 49 8.32 8.27 9.45
N ALA A 50 7.87 7.05 9.19
CA ALA A 50 7.73 6.05 10.26
C ALA A 50 9.09 5.70 10.90
N THR A 51 10.13 5.56 10.08
CA THR A 51 11.50 5.29 10.54
C THR A 51 12.06 6.45 11.37
N GLN A 52 11.83 7.69 10.95
CA GLN A 52 12.24 8.90 11.69
C GLN A 52 11.46 9.06 13.00
N ALA A 53 10.15 8.77 12.99
CA ALA A 53 9.31 8.82 14.19
C ALA A 53 9.80 7.83 15.26
N LEU A 54 10.14 6.60 14.86
CA LEU A 54 10.73 5.62 15.78
C LEU A 54 12.08 6.06 16.34
N ALA A 55 12.92 6.67 15.51
CA ALA A 55 14.19 7.24 15.97
C ALA A 55 13.96 8.34 17.01
N ALA A 56 13.03 9.27 16.76
CA ALA A 56 12.69 10.36 17.68
C ALA A 56 12.06 9.84 19.00
N LEU A 57 11.17 8.83 18.93
CA LEU A 57 10.61 8.16 20.10
C LEU A 57 11.70 7.48 20.93
N LYS A 58 12.65 6.82 20.28
CA LYS A 58 13.72 6.09 20.96
C LYS A 58 14.65 7.00 21.76
N VAL A 59 14.96 8.18 21.23
CA VAL A 59 15.86 9.15 21.90
C VAL A 59 15.13 10.13 22.80
N GLY A 60 13.79 10.03 22.91
CA GLY A 60 12.97 10.86 23.81
C GLY A 60 12.66 12.27 23.28
N ASN A 61 12.89 12.57 22.00
CA ASN A 61 12.53 13.86 21.38
C ASN A 61 11.00 14.06 21.28
N MET A 62 10.23 13.01 21.45
CA MET A 62 8.78 13.04 21.63
C MET A 62 8.33 11.80 22.41
N THR A 63 7.16 11.86 23.04
CA THR A 63 6.49 10.70 23.67
C THR A 63 5.51 10.06 22.68
N ALA A 64 5.16 8.79 22.88
CA ALA A 64 4.12 8.14 22.10
C ALA A 64 2.75 8.86 22.28
N THR A 65 2.45 9.31 23.50
CA THR A 65 1.24 10.08 23.82
C THR A 65 1.19 11.40 23.05
N SER A 66 2.30 12.18 23.01
CA SER A 66 2.33 13.44 22.26
C SER A 66 2.13 13.21 20.76
N TYR A 67 2.78 12.18 20.21
CA TYR A 67 2.69 11.87 18.78
C TYR A 67 1.27 11.42 18.39
N VAL A 68 0.68 10.48 19.13
CA VAL A 68 -0.72 10.05 18.91
C VAL A 68 -1.69 11.23 19.01
N THR A 69 -1.52 12.12 20.00
CA THR A 69 -2.35 13.33 20.16
C THR A 69 -2.25 14.23 18.94
N THR A 70 -1.04 14.47 18.43
CA THR A 70 -0.80 15.26 17.22
C THR A 70 -1.50 14.65 15.99
N LEU A 71 -1.39 13.33 15.80
CA LEU A 71 -2.01 12.64 14.66
C LEU A 71 -3.54 12.59 14.76
N ILE A 72 -4.11 12.43 15.95
CA ILE A 72 -5.56 12.55 16.18
C ILE A 72 -6.06 13.95 15.82
N ALA A 73 -5.37 15.00 16.27
CA ALA A 73 -5.72 16.37 15.92
C ALA A 73 -5.65 16.59 14.38
N ARG A 74 -4.62 16.06 13.74
CA ARG A 74 -4.48 16.11 12.28
C ARG A 74 -5.62 15.37 11.57
N ALA A 75 -5.98 14.17 12.00
CA ALA A 75 -7.08 13.39 11.44
C ALA A 75 -8.41 14.15 11.52
N LYS A 76 -8.68 14.80 12.65
CA LYS A 76 -9.88 15.61 12.85
C LYS A 76 -9.90 16.86 11.95
N SER A 77 -8.79 17.57 11.84
CA SER A 77 -8.69 18.78 10.99
C SER A 77 -8.85 18.49 9.50
N LEU A 78 -8.62 17.25 9.08
CA LEU A 78 -8.71 16.79 7.69
C LEU A 78 -9.84 15.76 7.48
N SER A 79 -10.88 15.80 8.32
CA SER A 79 -12.03 14.88 8.21
C SER A 79 -12.69 14.88 6.82
N ASP A 80 -12.64 16.02 6.10
CA ASP A 80 -13.19 16.17 4.75
C ASP A 80 -12.47 15.37 3.67
N LEU A 81 -11.25 14.89 3.93
CA LEU A 81 -10.58 13.92 3.06
C LEU A 81 -11.28 12.57 3.06
N ASN A 82 -12.13 12.29 4.05
CA ASN A 82 -12.83 11.03 4.24
C ASN A 82 -11.89 9.80 4.16
N ALA A 83 -10.67 9.96 4.69
CA ALA A 83 -9.63 8.95 4.64
C ALA A 83 -9.84 7.80 5.65
N LEU A 84 -10.67 8.01 6.68
CA LEU A 84 -10.90 7.06 7.78
C LEU A 84 -12.38 6.66 7.87
N ILE A 85 -12.62 5.38 8.16
CA ILE A 85 -13.93 4.86 8.60
C ILE A 85 -14.03 4.95 10.12
N THR A 86 -12.94 4.61 10.82
CA THR A 86 -12.88 4.65 12.29
C THR A 86 -11.58 5.31 12.73
N LEU A 87 -11.68 6.31 13.61
CA LEU A 87 -10.56 6.84 14.38
C LEU A 87 -10.71 6.34 15.82
N ASP A 88 -9.75 5.53 16.30
CA ASP A 88 -9.75 4.97 17.67
C ASP A 88 -8.97 5.86 18.64
N GLU A 89 -9.54 7.03 18.96
CA GLU A 89 -8.88 8.00 19.82
C GLU A 89 -8.55 7.45 21.20
N ALA A 90 -9.54 6.78 21.82
CA ALA A 90 -9.41 6.29 23.20
C ALA A 90 -8.40 5.13 23.28
N GLY A 91 -8.50 4.15 22.38
CA GLY A 91 -7.61 3.00 22.36
C GLY A 91 -6.18 3.40 21.99
N ALA A 92 -6.01 4.26 20.96
CA ALA A 92 -4.69 4.73 20.57
C ALA A 92 -3.99 5.54 21.68
N LEU A 93 -4.71 6.44 22.36
CA LEU A 93 -4.15 7.18 23.51
C LEU A 93 -3.83 6.28 24.69
N ALA A 94 -4.66 5.28 25.01
CA ALA A 94 -4.38 4.33 26.06
C ALA A 94 -3.12 3.50 25.77
N ALA A 95 -3.00 3.00 24.53
CA ALA A 95 -1.81 2.26 24.09
C ALA A 95 -0.54 3.16 24.12
N ALA A 96 -0.64 4.41 23.71
CA ALA A 96 0.47 5.35 23.74
C ALA A 96 0.96 5.63 25.18
N LYS A 97 0.04 5.88 26.09
CA LYS A 97 0.36 6.06 27.54
C LYS A 97 1.03 4.82 28.13
N GLN A 98 0.59 3.62 27.73
CA GLN A 98 1.20 2.37 28.19
C GLN A 98 2.65 2.24 27.67
N VAL A 99 2.91 2.58 26.40
CA VAL A 99 4.28 2.58 25.86
C VAL A 99 5.17 3.58 26.60
N ASP A 100 4.67 4.79 26.88
CA ASP A 100 5.43 5.80 27.61
C ASP A 100 5.73 5.34 29.06
N ALA A 101 4.76 4.72 29.74
CA ALA A 101 4.94 4.15 31.07
C ALA A 101 5.96 2.99 31.09
N ASP A 102 5.89 2.09 30.11
CA ASP A 102 6.81 0.97 30.00
C ASP A 102 8.25 1.46 29.70
N ARG A 103 8.38 2.51 28.90
CA ARG A 103 9.68 3.19 28.64
C ARG A 103 10.24 3.82 29.91
N ALA A 104 9.41 4.56 30.67
CA ALA A 104 9.82 5.18 31.93
C ALA A 104 10.22 4.13 32.99
N ALA A 105 9.58 2.95 32.96
CA ALA A 105 9.92 1.82 33.83
C ALA A 105 11.15 1.02 33.35
N GLY A 106 11.82 1.42 32.26
CA GLY A 106 13.00 0.73 31.72
C GLY A 106 12.70 -0.64 31.11
N LYS A 107 11.45 -0.96 30.77
CA LYS A 107 11.09 -2.24 30.16
C LYS A 107 11.65 -2.35 28.73
N ALA A 108 11.95 -3.57 28.31
CA ALA A 108 12.31 -3.84 26.92
C ALA A 108 11.12 -3.55 26.00
N LEU A 109 11.31 -2.68 25.02
CA LEU A 109 10.29 -2.27 24.06
C LEU A 109 10.49 -2.97 22.73
N GLY A 110 9.37 -3.25 22.02
CA GLY A 110 9.40 -3.79 20.66
C GLY A 110 9.94 -2.81 19.61
N ALA A 111 10.24 -3.33 18.43
CA ALA A 111 10.84 -2.57 17.33
C ALA A 111 9.98 -1.39 16.83
N LEU A 112 8.66 -1.46 17.01
CA LEU A 112 7.70 -0.44 16.60
C LEU A 112 7.07 0.31 17.79
N ALA A 113 7.69 0.25 18.97
CA ALA A 113 7.10 0.78 20.20
C ALA A 113 6.72 2.26 20.10
N GLY A 114 5.43 2.52 20.12
CA GLY A 114 4.86 3.86 20.04
C GLY A 114 4.60 4.38 18.63
N LEU A 115 4.81 3.60 17.58
CA LEU A 115 4.50 3.99 16.19
C LEU A 115 3.01 3.87 15.92
N PRO A 116 2.27 4.98 15.67
CA PRO A 116 0.88 4.91 15.26
C PRO A 116 0.76 4.50 13.79
N MET A 117 -0.22 3.66 13.46
CA MET A 117 -0.47 3.22 12.09
C MET A 117 -1.95 2.97 11.81
N LEU A 118 -2.33 2.96 10.54
CA LEU A 118 -3.67 2.63 10.10
C LEU A 118 -3.75 1.21 9.56
N VAL A 119 -4.93 0.61 9.70
CA VAL A 119 -5.25 -0.69 9.10
C VAL A 119 -6.46 -0.51 8.19
N LYS A 120 -6.36 -0.95 6.94
CA LYS A 120 -7.48 -0.91 5.99
C LYS A 120 -8.69 -1.66 6.53
N ASP A 121 -9.88 -1.13 6.32
CA ASP A 121 -11.08 -1.62 6.99
C ASP A 121 -11.63 -2.96 6.45
N ASN A 122 -10.88 -3.64 5.61
CA ASN A 122 -11.12 -5.04 5.25
C ASN A 122 -10.19 -6.05 5.95
N ILE A 123 -9.21 -5.60 6.76
CA ILE A 123 -8.26 -6.45 7.48
C ILE A 123 -8.76 -6.65 8.92
N ASN A 124 -8.86 -7.88 9.38
CA ASN A 124 -9.34 -8.22 10.72
C ASN A 124 -8.50 -7.54 11.79
N THR A 125 -9.17 -6.76 12.64
CA THR A 125 -8.53 -6.03 13.75
C THR A 125 -9.39 -6.22 15.00
N LYS A 126 -8.89 -6.99 15.95
CA LYS A 126 -9.59 -7.26 17.21
C LYS A 126 -9.85 -5.95 17.97
N GLY A 127 -11.06 -5.80 18.48
CA GLY A 127 -11.45 -4.60 19.23
C GLY A 127 -11.97 -3.45 18.34
N LEU A 128 -11.75 -3.50 17.03
CA LEU A 128 -12.30 -2.53 16.07
C LEU A 128 -13.21 -3.23 15.06
N LYS A 129 -14.18 -2.49 14.54
CA LYS A 129 -15.02 -2.99 13.45
C LYS A 129 -14.18 -3.21 12.19
N THR A 130 -14.53 -4.23 11.42
CA THR A 130 -13.99 -4.50 10.09
C THR A 130 -15.17 -4.59 9.14
N THR A 131 -15.55 -3.42 8.61
CA THR A 131 -16.82 -3.29 7.86
C THR A 131 -16.68 -3.55 6.37
N GLY A 132 -15.46 -3.54 5.84
CA GLY A 132 -15.24 -3.59 4.39
C GLY A 132 -15.87 -2.42 3.64
N GLY A 133 -16.25 -1.35 4.35
CA GLY A 133 -17.01 -0.23 3.78
C GLY A 133 -18.39 -0.64 3.27
N THR A 134 -19.00 -1.73 3.77
CA THR A 134 -20.29 -2.25 3.31
C THR A 134 -21.34 -2.31 4.42
N SER A 135 -22.61 -2.16 4.06
CA SER A 135 -23.72 -2.20 5.01
C SER A 135 -23.88 -3.56 5.69
N SER A 136 -23.58 -4.64 4.97
CA SER A 136 -23.73 -6.02 5.47
C SER A 136 -22.84 -6.32 6.69
N LEU A 137 -21.72 -5.59 6.82
CA LEU A 137 -20.74 -5.77 7.89
C LEU A 137 -20.59 -4.54 8.80
N ARG A 138 -21.51 -3.55 8.73
CA ARG A 138 -21.39 -2.28 9.48
C ARG A 138 -21.11 -2.41 10.97
N ASN A 139 -21.55 -3.51 11.60
CA ASN A 139 -21.38 -3.79 13.01
C ASN A 139 -20.49 -5.00 13.28
N PHE A 140 -19.90 -5.58 12.24
CA PHE A 140 -19.04 -6.74 12.40
C PHE A 140 -17.71 -6.35 13.06
N GLN A 141 -17.36 -7.08 14.11
CA GLN A 141 -16.12 -6.92 14.87
C GLN A 141 -15.43 -8.28 14.99
N PRO A 142 -14.29 -8.49 14.33
CA PRO A 142 -13.57 -9.75 14.42
C PRO A 142 -13.04 -10.00 15.83
N THR A 143 -12.99 -11.27 16.22
CA THR A 143 -12.50 -11.71 17.54
C THR A 143 -10.98 -11.87 17.56
N LYS A 144 -10.32 -11.85 16.40
CA LYS A 144 -8.87 -12.03 16.22
C LYS A 144 -8.31 -10.93 15.31
N ASN A 145 -7.04 -10.61 15.51
CA ASN A 145 -6.27 -9.84 14.55
C ASN A 145 -5.87 -10.74 13.36
N ALA A 146 -5.76 -10.16 12.17
CA ALA A 146 -4.98 -10.75 11.10
C ALA A 146 -3.52 -10.98 11.56
N PRO A 147 -2.86 -12.06 11.17
CA PRO A 147 -1.50 -12.37 11.64
C PRO A 147 -0.49 -11.23 11.46
N SER A 148 -0.51 -10.53 10.30
CA SER A 148 0.36 -9.37 10.08
C SER A 148 0.06 -8.23 11.04
N VAL A 149 -1.22 -7.94 11.32
CA VAL A 149 -1.63 -6.92 12.31
C VAL A 149 -1.14 -7.30 13.71
N GLN A 150 -1.31 -8.58 14.10
CA GLN A 150 -0.85 -9.05 15.41
C GLN A 150 0.65 -8.89 15.60
N LYS A 151 1.46 -9.26 14.59
CA LYS A 151 2.93 -9.09 14.64
C LYS A 151 3.36 -7.64 14.81
N LEU A 152 2.67 -6.70 14.16
CA LEU A 152 2.97 -5.27 14.31
C LEU A 152 2.58 -4.76 15.71
N ILE A 153 1.44 -5.20 16.26
CA ILE A 153 1.02 -4.88 17.63
C ILE A 153 2.01 -5.48 18.63
N ASP A 154 2.42 -6.73 18.47
CA ASP A 154 3.41 -7.40 19.34
C ASP A 154 4.77 -6.69 19.32
N ALA A 155 5.11 -6.05 18.20
CA ALA A 155 6.28 -5.19 18.07
C ALA A 155 6.09 -3.78 18.68
N GLY A 156 4.91 -3.46 19.21
CA GLY A 156 4.60 -2.21 19.90
C GLY A 156 3.98 -1.13 19.02
N ALA A 157 3.51 -1.45 17.81
CA ALA A 157 2.75 -0.52 16.99
C ALA A 157 1.38 -0.20 17.64
N ILE A 158 0.90 1.03 17.44
CA ILE A 158 -0.38 1.52 17.95
C ILE A 158 -1.35 1.61 16.78
N ILE A 159 -2.48 0.92 16.84
CA ILE A 159 -3.51 1.05 15.80
C ILE A 159 -4.28 2.35 16.04
N LEU A 160 -4.11 3.32 15.14
CA LEU A 160 -4.76 4.64 15.19
C LEU A 160 -6.22 4.56 14.73
N GLY A 161 -6.56 3.59 13.89
CA GLY A 161 -7.91 3.42 13.36
C GLY A 161 -7.97 2.57 12.10
N LYS A 162 -9.17 2.58 11.50
CA LYS A 162 -9.47 1.86 10.25
C LYS A 162 -9.59 2.84 9.10
N SER A 163 -8.77 2.64 8.05
CA SER A 163 -8.78 3.50 6.87
C SER A 163 -9.91 3.14 5.90
N ASN A 164 -10.43 4.15 5.22
CA ASN A 164 -11.45 4.01 4.19
C ASN A 164 -10.93 3.21 2.98
N LEU A 165 -11.86 2.59 2.26
CA LEU A 165 -11.57 1.74 1.12
C LEU A 165 -12.72 1.82 0.10
N HIS A 166 -12.48 1.35 -1.12
CA HIS A 166 -13.56 1.02 -2.03
C HIS A 166 -14.40 -0.13 -1.44
N GLU A 167 -15.72 -0.05 -1.55
CA GLU A 167 -16.63 -1.04 -0.93
C GLU A 167 -16.19 -2.46 -1.25
N TRP A 168 -16.06 -3.32 -0.22
CA TRP A 168 -15.60 -4.70 -0.28
C TRP A 168 -14.20 -4.88 -0.92
N ALA A 169 -13.42 -3.81 -1.09
CA ALA A 169 -12.17 -3.74 -1.86
C ALA A 169 -12.30 -4.04 -3.37
N PHE A 170 -13.52 -4.16 -3.91
CA PHE A 170 -13.82 -4.40 -5.33
C PHE A 170 -13.88 -3.11 -6.13
N GLY A 171 -12.79 -2.37 -6.22
CA GLY A 171 -12.70 -1.18 -7.04
C GLY A 171 -11.40 -0.40 -6.83
N ILE A 172 -11.23 0.69 -7.59
CA ILE A 172 -9.95 1.40 -7.71
C ILE A 172 -10.03 2.88 -7.35
N THR A 173 -11.22 3.40 -7.01
CA THR A 173 -11.40 4.84 -6.81
C THR A 173 -11.57 5.24 -5.34
N THR A 174 -11.91 4.32 -4.45
CA THR A 174 -12.31 4.58 -3.07
C THR A 174 -13.50 5.55 -2.99
N THR A 175 -14.43 5.45 -3.97
CA THR A 175 -15.72 6.10 -3.95
C THR A 175 -16.72 5.13 -3.33
N ASN A 176 -17.12 5.39 -2.08
CA ASN A 176 -17.94 4.45 -1.31
C ASN A 176 -19.34 5.01 -1.09
N PHE A 177 -20.34 4.35 -1.67
CA PHE A 177 -21.76 4.76 -1.58
C PHE A 177 -22.42 4.35 -0.26
N THR A 178 -21.88 3.39 0.46
CA THR A 178 -22.40 2.89 1.74
C THR A 178 -22.37 3.96 2.84
N LEU A 179 -21.48 4.92 2.75
CA LEU A 179 -21.34 6.02 3.70
C LEU A 179 -22.45 7.09 3.57
N GLY A 180 -23.38 6.88 2.61
CA GLY A 180 -24.55 7.71 2.40
C GLY A 180 -24.25 9.03 1.68
N ILE A 181 -25.19 9.99 1.82
CA ILE A 181 -25.09 11.29 1.17
C ILE A 181 -24.00 12.13 1.88
N ASP A 182 -23.08 12.67 1.09
CA ASP A 182 -22.09 13.62 1.61
C ASP A 182 -22.79 14.85 2.21
N PRO A 183 -22.51 15.22 3.46
CA PRO A 183 -23.23 16.31 4.14
C PRO A 183 -22.94 17.69 3.52
N ILE A 184 -21.84 17.85 2.80
CA ILE A 184 -21.41 19.12 2.20
C ILE A 184 -21.89 19.20 0.76
N THR A 185 -21.49 18.22 -0.08
CA THR A 185 -21.78 18.24 -1.52
C THR A 185 -23.17 17.75 -1.87
N LYS A 186 -23.86 17.05 -0.94
CA LYS A 186 -25.16 16.37 -1.13
C LYS A 186 -25.14 15.27 -2.18
N GLU A 187 -23.96 14.80 -2.56
CA GLU A 187 -23.80 13.66 -3.47
C GLU A 187 -24.10 12.33 -2.78
N ALA A 188 -24.51 11.34 -3.56
CA ALA A 188 -24.93 10.02 -3.07
C ALA A 188 -23.77 9.15 -2.54
N SER A 189 -22.54 9.60 -2.69
CA SER A 189 -21.36 8.89 -2.21
C SER A 189 -20.49 9.79 -1.33
N ARG A 190 -19.70 9.17 -0.45
CA ARG A 190 -18.65 9.87 0.29
C ARG A 190 -17.28 9.38 -0.16
N PRO A 191 -16.76 9.89 -1.28
CA PRO A 191 -15.46 9.48 -1.79
C PRO A 191 -14.36 9.89 -0.82
N ALA A 192 -13.36 9.04 -0.66
CA ALA A 192 -12.09 9.49 -0.15
C ALA A 192 -11.45 10.42 -1.19
N LYS A 193 -10.81 11.48 -0.74
CA LYS A 193 -10.26 12.55 -1.59
C LYS A 193 -8.74 12.49 -1.61
N ASN A 194 -8.17 12.81 -2.78
CA ASN A 194 -6.73 12.91 -2.92
C ASN A 194 -6.22 14.20 -2.25
N PRO A 195 -5.23 14.15 -1.34
CA PRO A 195 -4.77 15.36 -0.66
C PRO A 195 -3.99 16.34 -1.55
N TYR A 196 -3.55 15.94 -2.75
CA TYR A 196 -2.93 16.85 -3.72
C TYR A 196 -3.97 17.64 -4.53
N ASP A 197 -5.14 17.07 -4.77
CA ASP A 197 -6.30 17.73 -5.40
C ASP A 197 -7.57 17.02 -4.93
N THR A 198 -8.33 17.65 -4.05
CA THR A 198 -9.53 17.07 -3.41
C THR A 198 -10.69 16.77 -4.37
N SER A 199 -10.60 17.21 -5.62
CA SER A 199 -11.53 16.83 -6.69
C SER A 199 -11.16 15.52 -7.39
N ARG A 200 -10.05 14.88 -6.97
CA ARG A 200 -9.52 13.66 -7.57
C ARG A 200 -9.55 12.48 -6.61
N ILE A 201 -9.57 11.28 -7.18
CA ILE A 201 -9.52 10.04 -6.39
C ILE A 201 -8.13 9.86 -5.77
N PRO A 202 -8.03 9.24 -4.58
CA PRO A 202 -6.76 8.82 -3.99
C PRO A 202 -6.25 7.48 -4.56
N GLY A 203 -6.96 6.91 -5.54
CA GLY A 203 -6.79 5.53 -5.95
C GLY A 203 -7.51 4.55 -5.01
N GLY A 204 -7.34 3.27 -5.23
CA GLY A 204 -7.99 2.22 -4.45
C GLY A 204 -7.40 0.83 -4.74
N SER A 205 -7.95 -0.15 -4.02
CA SER A 205 -9.00 -0.01 -3.01
C SER A 205 -8.51 0.49 -1.64
N SER A 206 -7.19 0.65 -1.39
CA SER A 206 -6.63 1.18 -0.13
C SER A 206 -6.46 2.71 -0.17
N GLY A 207 -7.40 3.43 -0.79
CA GLY A 207 -7.28 4.88 -1.00
C GLY A 207 -7.30 5.70 0.29
N GLY A 208 -7.98 5.22 1.34
CA GLY A 208 -7.93 5.84 2.66
C GLY A 208 -6.52 5.84 3.25
N ASN A 209 -5.77 4.74 3.12
CA ASN A 209 -4.35 4.71 3.51
C ASN A 209 -3.52 5.67 2.65
N GLY A 210 -3.71 5.65 1.32
CA GLY A 210 -3.02 6.56 0.41
C GLY A 210 -3.19 8.01 0.83
N ALA A 211 -4.44 8.44 0.99
CA ALA A 211 -4.79 9.81 1.40
C ALA A 211 -4.26 10.17 2.80
N ALA A 212 -4.47 9.29 3.79
CA ALA A 212 -4.08 9.55 5.17
C ALA A 212 -2.56 9.68 5.36
N ILE A 213 -1.78 8.78 4.74
CA ILE A 213 -0.32 8.78 4.85
C ILE A 213 0.26 10.01 4.13
N ALA A 214 -0.22 10.33 2.93
CA ALA A 214 0.20 11.51 2.19
C ALA A 214 -0.14 12.81 2.95
N ALA A 215 -1.34 12.89 3.54
CA ALA A 215 -1.81 14.02 4.34
C ALA A 215 -1.21 14.06 5.77
N ARG A 216 -0.33 13.12 6.13
CA ARG A 216 0.32 13.04 7.44
C ARG A 216 -0.64 12.81 8.61
N ILE A 217 -1.75 12.11 8.36
CA ILE A 217 -2.66 11.61 9.40
C ILE A 217 -2.06 10.39 10.11
N ALA A 218 -1.27 9.61 9.39
CA ALA A 218 -0.48 8.52 9.95
C ALA A 218 0.85 8.39 9.21
N PRO A 219 1.92 7.90 9.85
CA PRO A 219 3.21 7.70 9.18
C PRO A 219 3.23 6.48 8.26
N ALA A 220 2.42 5.46 8.56
CA ALA A 220 2.34 4.21 7.81
C ALA A 220 0.98 3.50 8.01
N GLY A 221 0.73 2.45 7.24
CA GLY A 221 -0.47 1.62 7.37
C GLY A 221 -0.37 0.30 6.63
N LEU A 222 -1.36 -0.58 6.87
CA LEU A 222 -1.55 -1.80 6.11
C LEU A 222 -2.75 -1.67 5.16
N GLY A 223 -2.50 -1.89 3.88
CA GLY A 223 -3.52 -2.07 2.85
C GLY A 223 -3.67 -3.53 2.44
N THR A 224 -4.45 -3.79 1.40
CA THR A 224 -4.52 -5.07 0.69
C THR A 224 -4.32 -4.86 -0.79
N ASP A 225 -3.74 -5.84 -1.48
CA ASP A 225 -3.45 -5.78 -2.92
C ASP A 225 -3.87 -7.09 -3.60
N THR A 226 -4.80 -6.97 -4.56
CA THR A 226 -5.31 -8.08 -5.39
C THR A 226 -5.06 -7.81 -6.88
N GLY A 227 -4.92 -6.54 -7.28
CA GLY A 227 -4.70 -6.10 -8.66
C GLY A 227 -3.91 -4.79 -8.73
N GLY A 228 -3.42 -4.29 -7.57
CA GLY A 228 -2.75 -2.99 -7.45
C GLY A 228 -3.23 -2.15 -6.28
N SER A 229 -4.04 -2.70 -5.38
CA SER A 229 -4.77 -1.91 -4.38
C SER A 229 -3.91 -1.32 -3.24
N THR A 230 -2.61 -1.58 -3.16
CA THR A 230 -1.63 -0.78 -2.37
C THR A 230 -0.86 0.17 -3.28
N ARG A 231 -0.51 -0.26 -4.50
CA ARG A 231 0.39 0.43 -5.42
C ARG A 231 -0.27 1.58 -6.17
N VAL A 232 -1.51 1.39 -6.66
CA VAL A 232 -2.28 2.47 -7.32
C VAL A 232 -2.51 3.65 -6.38
N PRO A 233 -3.05 3.47 -5.14
CA PRO A 233 -3.16 4.59 -4.22
C PRO A 233 -1.80 5.15 -3.77
N ALA A 234 -0.75 4.34 -3.70
CA ALA A 234 0.60 4.86 -3.45
C ALA A 234 1.06 5.78 -4.58
N SER A 235 0.87 5.39 -5.85
CA SER A 235 1.18 6.22 -7.02
C SER A 235 0.42 7.53 -7.02
N PHE A 236 -0.91 7.48 -6.82
CA PHE A 236 -1.76 8.68 -6.89
C PHE A 236 -1.60 9.63 -5.71
N CYS A 237 -1.14 9.14 -4.57
CA CYS A 237 -0.95 9.94 -3.36
C CYS A 237 0.53 10.25 -3.05
N GLY A 238 1.48 9.87 -3.92
CA GLY A 238 2.90 10.20 -3.75
C GLY A 238 3.54 9.56 -2.53
N ILE A 239 3.20 8.31 -2.23
CA ILE A 239 3.77 7.50 -1.15
C ILE A 239 4.32 6.18 -1.68
N ALA A 240 5.01 5.40 -0.86
CA ALA A 240 5.44 4.05 -1.19
C ALA A 240 4.36 3.01 -0.84
N GLY A 241 4.17 2.01 -1.72
CA GLY A 241 3.25 0.89 -1.49
C GLY A 241 3.86 -0.42 -1.98
N PHE A 242 3.78 -1.45 -1.15
CA PHE A 242 4.37 -2.74 -1.40
C PHE A 242 3.31 -3.84 -1.53
N ARG A 243 3.48 -4.64 -2.58
CA ARG A 243 2.84 -5.94 -2.74
C ARG A 243 3.89 -7.02 -2.51
N PRO A 244 3.84 -7.82 -1.43
CA PRO A 244 4.74 -8.95 -1.22
C PRO A 244 4.42 -10.12 -2.17
N SER A 245 5.36 -11.04 -2.32
CA SER A 245 5.18 -12.30 -3.02
C SER A 245 3.97 -13.07 -2.48
N VAL A 246 3.13 -13.56 -3.38
CA VAL A 246 1.99 -14.44 -3.08
C VAL A 246 2.26 -15.87 -3.53
N GLY A 247 3.22 -16.05 -4.42
CA GLY A 247 3.64 -17.36 -4.88
C GLY A 247 2.83 -17.90 -6.06
N ASP A 248 2.80 -19.21 -6.16
CA ASP A 248 2.24 -19.92 -7.31
C ASP A 248 0.70 -19.98 -7.33
N GLY A 249 0.05 -19.53 -6.27
CA GLY A 249 -1.40 -19.63 -6.10
C GLY A 249 -1.86 -20.96 -5.48
N ALA A 250 -0.94 -21.92 -5.29
CA ALA A 250 -1.18 -23.19 -4.59
C ALA A 250 -0.66 -23.16 -3.13
N GLY A 251 -0.28 -21.98 -2.64
CA GLY A 251 0.22 -21.76 -1.28
C GLY A 251 1.74 -21.78 -1.13
N GLN A 252 2.49 -22.04 -2.20
CA GLN A 252 3.95 -21.99 -2.18
C GLN A 252 4.46 -20.59 -2.50
N GLY A 253 5.41 -20.10 -1.73
CA GLY A 253 6.06 -18.82 -1.97
C GLY A 253 5.35 -17.59 -1.42
N ARG A 254 4.29 -17.76 -0.59
CA ARG A 254 3.63 -16.64 0.09
C ARG A 254 4.53 -16.06 1.18
N ARG A 255 4.77 -14.75 1.11
CA ARG A 255 5.66 -14.05 2.05
C ARG A 255 5.01 -13.80 3.41
N TYR A 256 3.75 -13.39 3.44
CA TYR A 256 3.03 -13.06 4.67
C TYR A 256 2.13 -14.20 5.13
N PRO A 257 1.91 -14.31 6.46
CA PRO A 257 1.16 -15.42 7.03
C PRO A 257 -0.36 -15.31 6.90
N ASP A 258 -0.87 -14.15 6.42
CA ASP A 258 -2.29 -13.90 6.32
C ASP A 258 -2.94 -14.79 5.24
N THR A 259 -4.15 -15.25 5.53
CA THR A 259 -4.96 -16.10 4.68
C THR A 259 -6.24 -15.39 4.21
N ALA A 260 -7.02 -16.04 3.36
CA ALA A 260 -8.31 -15.52 2.90
C ALA A 260 -9.37 -15.37 4.02
N THR A 261 -9.08 -15.85 5.24
CA THR A 261 -9.96 -15.68 6.42
C THR A 261 -9.51 -14.55 7.36
N ASP A 262 -8.39 -13.92 7.08
CA ASP A 262 -7.81 -12.85 7.91
C ASP A 262 -8.10 -11.44 7.38
N ALA A 263 -8.52 -11.35 6.12
CA ALA A 263 -9.03 -10.14 5.48
C ALA A 263 -10.19 -10.51 4.57
N LEU A 264 -11.13 -9.56 4.32
CA LEU A 264 -12.22 -9.75 3.35
C LEU A 264 -11.62 -10.12 1.99
N PRO A 265 -11.94 -11.30 1.46
CA PRO A 265 -11.26 -11.84 0.29
C PRO A 265 -11.87 -11.35 -1.03
N ILE A 266 -11.00 -11.18 -2.02
CA ILE A 266 -11.34 -11.14 -3.44
C ILE A 266 -10.85 -12.44 -4.09
N SER A 267 -9.59 -12.81 -3.87
CA SER A 267 -8.98 -13.94 -4.54
C SER A 267 -7.99 -14.64 -3.61
N THR A 268 -8.21 -15.91 -3.34
CA THR A 268 -7.35 -16.71 -2.45
C THR A 268 -5.93 -16.88 -3.01
N THR A 269 -5.78 -16.83 -4.33
CA THR A 269 -4.51 -17.02 -5.01
C THR A 269 -3.77 -15.72 -5.35
N ARG A 270 -4.41 -14.55 -5.14
CA ARG A 270 -3.85 -13.23 -5.49
C ARG A 270 -3.75 -12.27 -4.31
N ASP A 271 -4.66 -12.38 -3.33
CA ASP A 271 -4.76 -11.44 -2.22
C ASP A 271 -3.53 -11.46 -1.32
N THR A 272 -3.10 -10.28 -0.91
CA THR A 272 -2.11 -10.12 0.14
C THR A 272 -2.37 -8.83 0.91
N VAL A 273 -2.03 -8.83 2.19
CA VAL A 273 -1.80 -7.59 2.95
C VAL A 273 -0.54 -6.94 2.41
N GLY A 274 -0.48 -5.61 2.37
CA GLY A 274 0.66 -4.86 1.88
C GLY A 274 0.93 -3.60 2.67
N PRO A 275 2.17 -3.39 3.16
CA PRO A 275 2.58 -2.16 3.81
C PRO A 275 2.53 -0.95 2.87
N MET A 276 2.14 0.19 3.45
CA MET A 276 2.16 1.51 2.82
C MET A 276 2.82 2.50 3.78
N GLY A 277 3.68 3.36 3.26
CA GLY A 277 4.43 4.36 4.05
C GLY A 277 4.86 5.53 3.18
N ARG A 278 5.41 6.59 3.78
CA ARG A 278 5.89 7.72 2.97
C ARG A 278 7.14 7.37 2.17
N THR A 279 7.93 6.42 2.64
CA THR A 279 9.17 5.98 2.02
C THR A 279 9.21 4.46 1.86
N VAL A 280 10.06 3.98 0.95
CA VAL A 280 10.33 2.54 0.83
C VAL A 280 10.96 2.00 2.12
N ALA A 281 11.75 2.82 2.83
CA ALA A 281 12.30 2.44 4.13
C ALA A 281 11.21 2.19 5.18
N ASP A 282 10.13 2.98 5.21
CA ASP A 282 8.99 2.75 6.11
C ASP A 282 8.29 1.43 5.79
N VAL A 283 8.12 1.13 4.50
CA VAL A 283 7.54 -0.12 4.02
C VAL A 283 8.42 -1.32 4.38
N ALA A 284 9.73 -1.21 4.16
CA ALA A 284 10.71 -2.25 4.49
C ALA A 284 10.78 -2.53 5.99
N LEU A 285 10.60 -1.51 6.82
CA LEU A 285 10.52 -1.65 8.27
C LEU A 285 9.32 -2.53 8.69
N LEU A 286 8.13 -2.25 8.14
CA LEU A 286 6.93 -3.03 8.44
C LEU A 286 7.07 -4.47 7.92
N ASP A 287 7.61 -4.65 6.71
CA ASP A 287 7.90 -5.96 6.12
C ASP A 287 8.85 -6.80 7.00
N ALA A 288 9.93 -6.20 7.49
CA ALA A 288 10.88 -6.87 8.38
C ALA A 288 10.22 -7.35 9.67
N VAL A 289 9.32 -6.55 10.25
CA VAL A 289 8.58 -6.94 11.47
C VAL A 289 7.56 -8.04 11.18
N ILE A 290 6.79 -7.94 10.10
CA ILE A 290 5.80 -8.96 9.72
C ILE A 290 6.47 -10.30 9.46
N THR A 291 7.61 -10.31 8.77
CA THR A 291 8.34 -11.54 8.44
C THR A 291 9.23 -12.05 9.59
N GLY A 292 9.56 -11.20 10.55
CA GLY A 292 10.60 -11.48 11.56
C GLY A 292 12.01 -11.45 10.98
N GLY A 293 12.18 -10.89 9.78
CA GLY A 293 13.45 -10.77 9.08
C GLY A 293 14.26 -9.52 9.47
N ALA A 294 15.44 -9.39 8.90
CA ALA A 294 16.22 -8.16 9.02
C ALA A 294 15.69 -7.09 8.07
N MET A 295 15.68 -5.83 8.51
CA MET A 295 15.43 -4.70 7.62
C MET A 295 16.55 -4.63 6.56
N PRO A 296 16.23 -4.60 5.26
CA PRO A 296 17.25 -4.49 4.22
C PRO A 296 17.93 -3.12 4.28
N THR A 297 19.15 -3.05 3.76
CA THR A 297 19.85 -1.79 3.52
C THR A 297 19.68 -1.34 2.07
N ALA A 298 19.67 -0.03 1.82
CA ALA A 298 19.56 0.52 0.47
C ALA A 298 20.68 -0.05 -0.43
N LYS A 299 20.28 -0.58 -1.58
CA LYS A 299 21.20 -1.18 -2.55
C LYS A 299 21.93 -0.10 -3.36
N ALA A 300 23.23 -0.28 -3.58
CA ALA A 300 23.97 0.55 -4.52
C ALA A 300 23.49 0.32 -5.95
N LEU A 301 23.17 1.40 -6.68
CA LEU A 301 22.54 1.31 -8.01
C LEU A 301 23.56 1.23 -9.15
N LYS A 302 24.80 1.63 -8.93
CA LYS A 302 25.83 1.60 -9.99
C LYS A 302 26.07 0.17 -10.51
N GLY A 303 25.83 -0.04 -11.78
CA GLY A 303 25.96 -1.34 -12.44
C GLY A 303 24.77 -2.28 -12.26
N LEU A 304 23.72 -1.88 -11.49
CA LEU A 304 22.49 -2.64 -11.34
C LEU A 304 21.78 -2.73 -12.71
N LYS A 305 21.43 -3.93 -13.12
CA LYS A 305 20.66 -4.16 -14.35
C LYS A 305 19.16 -4.14 -14.06
N ILE A 306 18.43 -3.28 -14.75
CA ILE A 306 16.97 -3.13 -14.66
C ILE A 306 16.36 -3.27 -16.04
N GLY A 307 15.35 -4.14 -16.20
CA GLY A 307 14.62 -4.31 -17.45
C GLY A 307 13.60 -3.19 -17.69
N LEU A 308 13.42 -2.80 -18.96
CA LEU A 308 12.43 -1.82 -19.40
C LEU A 308 11.45 -2.46 -20.41
N PRO A 309 10.50 -3.31 -19.99
CA PRO A 309 9.56 -3.93 -20.93
C PRO A 309 8.67 -2.89 -21.59
N ALA A 310 8.73 -2.77 -22.93
CA ALA A 310 8.04 -1.75 -23.71
C ALA A 310 6.51 -1.77 -23.50
N ALA A 311 5.94 -2.96 -23.28
CA ALA A 311 4.51 -3.12 -23.03
C ALA A 311 3.98 -2.25 -21.87
N PHE A 312 4.77 -2.04 -20.81
CA PHE A 312 4.37 -1.23 -19.64
C PHE A 312 4.60 0.28 -19.86
N TRP A 313 5.44 0.66 -20.80
CA TRP A 313 5.70 2.06 -21.16
C TRP A 313 4.77 2.58 -22.25
N ALA A 314 3.98 1.70 -22.84
CA ALA A 314 3.00 2.04 -23.85
C ALA A 314 1.76 2.71 -23.25
N ARG A 315 1.15 3.63 -24.02
CA ARG A 315 -0.15 4.27 -23.70
C ARG A 315 -0.12 5.18 -22.46
N LEU A 316 1.05 5.69 -22.07
CA LEU A 316 1.19 6.64 -20.96
C LEU A 316 0.54 7.97 -21.34
N ASP A 317 -0.17 8.55 -20.38
CA ASP A 317 -0.69 9.91 -20.46
C ASP A 317 0.45 10.91 -20.66
N ASP A 318 0.19 11.94 -21.46
CA ASP A 318 1.18 12.96 -21.81
C ASP A 318 1.67 13.75 -20.58
N SER A 319 0.91 13.78 -19.46
CA SER A 319 1.35 14.38 -18.19
C SER A 319 2.28 13.47 -17.39
N VAL A 320 2.14 12.15 -17.51
CA VAL A 320 2.93 11.14 -16.76
C VAL A 320 4.27 10.87 -17.43
N LYS A 321 4.27 10.77 -18.78
CA LYS A 321 5.45 10.38 -19.56
C LYS A 321 6.70 11.20 -19.25
N PRO A 322 6.66 12.57 -19.21
CA PRO A 322 7.86 13.35 -18.90
C PRO A 322 8.43 13.09 -17.52
N VAL A 323 7.58 12.84 -16.51
CA VAL A 323 8.01 12.53 -15.13
C VAL A 323 8.70 11.17 -15.09
N ALA A 324 8.11 10.16 -15.75
CA ALA A 324 8.68 8.81 -15.84
C ALA A 324 10.05 8.80 -16.56
N GLU A 325 10.16 9.52 -17.68
CA GLU A 325 11.43 9.64 -18.43
C GLU A 325 12.50 10.39 -17.62
N ALA A 326 12.12 11.45 -16.88
CA ALA A 326 13.03 12.15 -16.00
C ALA A 326 13.53 11.26 -14.84
N ALA A 327 12.63 10.45 -14.27
CA ALA A 327 12.96 9.48 -13.21
C ALA A 327 13.92 8.40 -13.74
N LYS A 328 13.65 7.84 -14.92
CA LYS A 328 14.55 6.90 -15.62
C LYS A 328 15.93 7.52 -15.85
N LYS A 329 15.97 8.77 -16.36
CA LYS A 329 17.24 9.46 -16.59
C LYS A 329 18.08 9.60 -15.33
N LYS A 330 17.49 9.99 -14.18
CA LYS A 330 18.21 10.08 -12.90
C LYS A 330 18.87 8.75 -12.52
N LEU A 331 18.23 7.63 -12.77
CA LEU A 331 18.78 6.30 -12.50
C LEU A 331 19.92 5.96 -13.47
N ALA A 332 19.80 6.30 -14.74
CA ALA A 332 20.89 6.16 -15.71
C ALA A 332 22.12 6.99 -15.28
N ASP A 333 21.90 8.25 -14.87
CA ASP A 333 22.95 9.13 -14.38
C ASP A 333 23.62 8.59 -13.08
N ALA A 334 22.88 7.83 -12.26
CA ALA A 334 23.39 7.11 -11.10
C ALA A 334 24.10 5.80 -11.43
N GLY A 335 24.18 5.44 -12.71
CA GLY A 335 24.92 4.28 -13.20
C GLY A 335 24.10 2.98 -13.29
N VAL A 336 22.76 3.04 -13.26
CA VAL A 336 21.91 1.91 -13.58
C VAL A 336 22.08 1.53 -15.04
N VAL A 337 22.16 0.23 -15.32
CA VAL A 337 22.22 -0.33 -16.68
C VAL A 337 20.81 -0.80 -17.06
N PHE A 338 20.18 -0.09 -17.99
CA PHE A 338 18.88 -0.49 -18.50
C PHE A 338 19.01 -1.54 -19.62
N VAL A 339 18.11 -2.51 -19.59
CA VAL A 339 17.99 -3.57 -20.60
C VAL A 339 16.66 -3.39 -21.32
N ASP A 340 16.72 -2.96 -22.57
CA ASP A 340 15.55 -2.76 -23.44
C ASP A 340 15.16 -4.11 -24.07
N ALA A 341 14.42 -4.92 -23.32
CA ALA A 341 13.83 -6.17 -23.76
C ALA A 341 12.35 -6.20 -23.37
N ASP A 342 11.49 -6.67 -24.25
CA ASP A 342 10.04 -6.68 -24.01
C ASP A 342 9.56 -8.00 -23.39
N LEU A 343 8.50 -7.92 -22.62
CA LEU A 343 7.69 -9.06 -22.14
C LEU A 343 6.55 -9.29 -23.15
N ALA A 344 6.90 -9.79 -24.33
CA ALA A 344 5.95 -9.93 -25.43
C ALA A 344 4.75 -10.81 -25.02
N GLY A 345 3.54 -10.31 -25.30
CA GLY A 345 2.30 -11.04 -25.00
C GLY A 345 1.80 -10.92 -23.55
N ILE A 346 2.53 -10.25 -22.65
CA ILE A 346 2.18 -10.15 -21.22
C ILE A 346 0.78 -9.57 -21.00
N MET A 347 0.39 -8.54 -21.75
CA MET A 347 -0.94 -7.90 -21.58
C MET A 347 -2.07 -8.85 -22.02
N ALA A 348 -1.90 -9.57 -23.13
CA ALA A 348 -2.89 -10.55 -23.58
C ALA A 348 -3.05 -11.72 -22.61
N LEU A 349 -1.95 -12.23 -22.04
CA LEU A 349 -2.00 -13.23 -20.98
C LEU A 349 -2.71 -12.69 -19.73
N ASN A 350 -2.35 -11.48 -19.31
CA ASN A 350 -2.96 -10.84 -18.15
C ASN A 350 -4.48 -10.69 -18.33
N ASP A 351 -4.93 -10.18 -19.47
CA ASP A 351 -6.36 -9.97 -19.76
C ASP A 351 -7.13 -11.30 -19.74
N ALA A 352 -6.49 -12.39 -20.20
CA ALA A 352 -7.09 -13.72 -20.18
C ALA A 352 -7.16 -14.37 -18.78
N ILE A 353 -6.41 -13.84 -17.80
CA ILE A 353 -6.27 -14.41 -16.45
C ILE A 353 -7.06 -13.59 -15.42
N SER A 354 -7.03 -12.27 -15.51
CA SER A 354 -7.39 -11.34 -14.45
C SER A 354 -8.83 -11.51 -13.94
N PHE A 355 -9.83 -11.27 -14.78
CA PHE A 355 -11.24 -11.39 -14.39
C PHE A 355 -11.68 -12.82 -14.09
N PRO A 356 -11.26 -13.86 -14.85
CA PRO A 356 -11.58 -15.24 -14.49
C PRO A 356 -11.17 -15.61 -13.06
N ILE A 357 -9.99 -15.18 -12.58
CA ILE A 357 -9.59 -15.44 -11.20
C ILE A 357 -10.37 -14.53 -10.23
N ALA A 358 -10.40 -13.22 -10.48
CA ALA A 358 -10.96 -12.24 -9.54
C ALA A 358 -12.47 -12.37 -9.34
N LEU A 359 -13.20 -12.94 -10.28
CA LEU A 359 -14.66 -13.07 -10.23
C LEU A 359 -15.16 -14.51 -10.03
N HIS A 360 -14.27 -15.52 -10.11
CA HIS A 360 -14.60 -16.89 -9.76
C HIS A 360 -14.24 -17.24 -8.30
N GLU A 361 -13.02 -16.93 -7.86
CA GLU A 361 -12.56 -17.32 -6.52
C GLU A 361 -13.42 -16.76 -5.36
N PRO A 362 -14.03 -15.55 -5.45
CA PRO A 362 -14.91 -15.03 -4.42
C PRO A 362 -16.14 -15.89 -4.14
N VAL A 363 -16.59 -16.70 -5.10
CA VAL A 363 -17.75 -17.60 -4.95
C VAL A 363 -17.58 -18.51 -3.74
N ALA A 364 -16.39 -19.05 -3.56
CA ALA A 364 -16.04 -19.88 -2.41
C ALA A 364 -15.39 -19.10 -1.25
N ALA A 365 -14.58 -18.10 -1.56
CA ALA A 365 -13.78 -17.40 -0.56
C ALA A 365 -14.62 -16.51 0.35
N ILE A 366 -15.64 -15.82 -0.18
CA ILE A 366 -16.52 -14.95 0.62
C ILE A 366 -17.28 -15.75 1.69
N PRO A 367 -18.04 -16.82 1.36
CA PRO A 367 -18.71 -17.62 2.37
C PRO A 367 -17.73 -18.23 3.40
N ALA A 368 -16.56 -18.68 2.97
CA ALA A 368 -15.54 -19.22 3.86
C ALA A 368 -15.06 -18.18 4.89
N TYR A 369 -14.76 -16.95 4.44
CA TYR A 369 -14.41 -15.84 5.34
C TYR A 369 -15.52 -15.53 6.34
N LEU A 370 -16.76 -15.37 5.85
CA LEU A 370 -17.92 -15.03 6.66
C LEU A 370 -18.19 -16.06 7.75
N SER A 371 -18.11 -17.35 7.39
CA SER A 371 -18.26 -18.47 8.32
C SER A 371 -17.12 -18.53 9.35
N ALA A 372 -15.87 -18.44 8.91
CA ALA A 372 -14.70 -18.53 9.78
C ALA A 372 -14.66 -17.42 10.84
N ASN A 373 -15.27 -16.28 10.56
CA ASN A 373 -15.30 -15.11 11.43
C ASN A 373 -16.64 -14.89 12.15
N ASN A 374 -17.63 -15.80 12.03
CA ASN A 374 -18.97 -15.66 12.58
C ASN A 374 -19.61 -14.31 12.18
N ALA A 375 -19.49 -13.93 10.93
CA ALA A 375 -20.03 -12.68 10.41
C ALA A 375 -21.58 -12.68 10.44
N PRO A 376 -22.24 -11.49 10.44
CA PRO A 376 -23.71 -11.40 10.50
C PRO A 376 -24.42 -11.85 9.24
N VAL A 377 -23.69 -12.08 8.16
CA VAL A 377 -24.16 -12.66 6.89
C VAL A 377 -23.27 -13.85 6.53
N SER A 378 -23.75 -14.76 5.68
CA SER A 378 -23.05 -16.03 5.42
C SER A 378 -22.91 -16.37 3.93
N THR A 379 -23.54 -15.62 3.03
CA THR A 379 -23.56 -15.92 1.59
C THR A 379 -23.25 -14.70 0.74
N VAL A 380 -22.77 -14.94 -0.48
CA VAL A 380 -22.56 -13.89 -1.51
C VAL A 380 -23.86 -13.14 -1.77
N ALA A 381 -25.01 -13.83 -1.85
CA ALA A 381 -26.31 -13.21 -2.11
C ALA A 381 -26.72 -12.22 -0.99
N GLN A 382 -26.49 -12.58 0.28
CA GLN A 382 -26.80 -11.68 1.41
C GLN A 382 -25.89 -10.45 1.43
N VAL A 383 -24.65 -10.56 1.00
CA VAL A 383 -23.74 -9.42 0.82
C VAL A 383 -24.22 -8.57 -0.35
N SER A 384 -24.46 -9.18 -1.52
CA SER A 384 -24.87 -8.51 -2.75
C SER A 384 -26.13 -7.66 -2.57
N ALA A 385 -27.11 -8.16 -1.82
CA ALA A 385 -28.35 -7.45 -1.53
C ALA A 385 -28.18 -6.15 -0.72
N GLN A 386 -27.01 -5.93 -0.13
CA GLN A 386 -26.72 -4.78 0.73
C GLN A 386 -25.57 -3.89 0.20
N LEU A 387 -25.07 -4.18 -1.01
CA LEU A 387 -24.07 -3.33 -1.67
C LEU A 387 -24.71 -2.04 -2.16
N ALA A 388 -24.00 -0.94 -1.97
CA ALA A 388 -24.47 0.38 -2.39
C ALA A 388 -23.73 0.91 -3.63
N SER A 389 -22.47 0.51 -3.85
CA SER A 389 -21.65 1.01 -4.95
C SER A 389 -22.00 0.32 -6.27
N PRO A 390 -22.40 1.06 -7.32
CA PRO A 390 -22.90 0.47 -8.57
C PRO A 390 -21.91 -0.44 -9.30
N ASP A 391 -20.63 -0.08 -9.31
CA ASP A 391 -19.54 -0.88 -9.90
C ASP A 391 -19.32 -2.19 -9.13
N VAL A 392 -19.41 -2.15 -7.79
CA VAL A 392 -19.33 -3.34 -6.93
C VAL A 392 -20.55 -4.27 -7.13
N GLN A 393 -21.74 -3.69 -7.26
CA GLN A 393 -22.96 -4.47 -7.60
C GLN A 393 -22.78 -5.24 -8.92
N GLY A 394 -22.19 -4.61 -9.94
CA GLY A 394 -21.86 -5.25 -11.20
C GLY A 394 -20.89 -6.43 -11.04
N ALA A 395 -19.82 -6.26 -10.27
CA ALA A 395 -18.87 -7.34 -9.98
C ALA A 395 -19.53 -8.50 -9.22
N PHE A 396 -20.34 -8.20 -8.20
CA PHE A 396 -21.05 -9.23 -7.42
C PHE A 396 -22.15 -9.94 -8.21
N GLY A 397 -22.74 -9.30 -9.23
CA GLY A 397 -23.62 -9.95 -10.19
C GLY A 397 -22.89 -11.05 -10.98
N ALA A 398 -21.67 -10.78 -11.44
CA ALA A 398 -20.82 -11.76 -12.13
C ALA A 398 -20.37 -12.90 -11.19
N ILE A 399 -20.01 -12.59 -9.92
CA ILE A 399 -19.65 -13.57 -8.90
C ILE A 399 -20.82 -14.48 -8.58
N ALA A 400 -22.02 -13.93 -8.35
CA ALA A 400 -23.21 -14.70 -8.01
C ALA A 400 -23.64 -15.66 -9.15
N GLY A 401 -23.40 -15.27 -10.40
CA GLY A 401 -23.63 -16.10 -11.59
C GLY A 401 -22.48 -17.04 -11.93
N ASP A 402 -21.36 -16.97 -11.21
CA ASP A 402 -20.11 -17.70 -11.50
C ASP A 402 -19.74 -17.69 -13.00
N VAL A 403 -19.82 -16.52 -13.62
CA VAL A 403 -19.69 -16.35 -15.08
C VAL A 403 -18.36 -16.86 -15.65
N PHE A 404 -17.35 -17.03 -14.79
CA PHE A 404 -16.01 -17.49 -15.17
C PHE A 404 -15.67 -18.91 -14.70
N GLY A 405 -16.59 -19.63 -14.02
CA GLY A 405 -16.38 -20.98 -13.52
C GLY A 405 -15.91 -21.97 -14.58
N GLY A 406 -16.46 -21.86 -15.80
CA GLY A 406 -16.05 -22.70 -16.93
C GLY A 406 -14.65 -22.41 -17.48
N ALA A 407 -14.17 -21.14 -17.38
CA ALA A 407 -12.85 -20.74 -17.86
C ALA A 407 -11.74 -20.92 -16.81
N TYR A 408 -12.09 -20.88 -15.53
CA TYR A 408 -11.14 -20.86 -14.42
C TYR A 408 -10.17 -22.07 -14.40
N PRO A 409 -10.60 -23.35 -14.65
CA PRO A 409 -9.69 -24.47 -14.66
C PRO A 409 -8.55 -24.33 -15.69
N ASP A 410 -8.85 -23.87 -16.92
CA ASP A 410 -7.83 -23.63 -17.95
C ASP A 410 -6.91 -22.47 -17.58
N VAL A 411 -7.48 -21.41 -17.00
CA VAL A 411 -6.69 -20.25 -16.53
C VAL A 411 -5.65 -20.70 -15.51
N MET A 412 -6.03 -21.51 -14.56
CA MET A 412 -5.11 -21.97 -13.49
C MET A 412 -4.13 -23.05 -13.96
N ALA A 413 -4.55 -23.92 -14.89
CA ALA A 413 -3.70 -25.01 -15.37
C ALA A 413 -2.71 -24.58 -16.46
N THR A 414 -3.07 -23.57 -17.27
CA THR A 414 -2.30 -23.20 -18.47
C THR A 414 -1.88 -21.74 -18.50
N LYS A 415 -2.82 -20.81 -18.40
CA LYS A 415 -2.53 -19.38 -18.70
C LYS A 415 -1.71 -18.71 -17.60
N ARG A 416 -2.07 -18.94 -16.33
CA ARG A 416 -1.32 -18.40 -15.21
C ARG A 416 0.11 -18.95 -15.14
N PRO A 417 0.36 -20.28 -15.25
CA PRO A 417 1.70 -20.82 -15.36
C PRO A 417 2.50 -20.25 -16.54
N ALA A 418 1.85 -19.99 -17.68
CA ALA A 418 2.51 -19.35 -18.82
C ALA A 418 2.97 -17.92 -18.49
N LEU A 419 2.15 -17.12 -17.79
CA LEU A 419 2.52 -15.79 -17.33
C LEU A 419 3.66 -15.82 -16.31
N GLN A 420 3.61 -16.75 -15.36
CA GLN A 420 4.68 -16.98 -14.37
C GLN A 420 5.99 -17.36 -15.05
N LYS A 421 5.93 -18.25 -16.03
CA LYS A 421 7.08 -18.65 -16.84
C LYS A 421 7.65 -17.46 -17.62
N LEU A 422 6.80 -16.65 -18.24
CA LEU A 422 7.23 -15.47 -19.00
C LEU A 422 8.06 -14.50 -18.15
N TYR A 423 7.63 -14.20 -16.94
CA TYR A 423 8.41 -13.37 -16.00
C TYR A 423 9.69 -14.06 -15.56
N LYS A 424 9.62 -15.34 -15.19
CA LYS A 424 10.78 -16.12 -14.73
C LYS A 424 11.88 -16.18 -15.79
N ASP A 425 11.50 -16.49 -17.03
CA ASP A 425 12.44 -16.57 -18.15
C ASP A 425 13.02 -15.18 -18.45
N TYR A 426 12.19 -14.13 -18.47
CA TYR A 426 12.67 -12.77 -18.70
C TYR A 426 13.75 -12.35 -17.70
N PHE A 427 13.54 -12.55 -16.40
CA PHE A 427 14.53 -12.22 -15.38
C PHE A 427 15.83 -13.01 -15.57
N ALA A 428 15.73 -14.29 -15.89
CA ALA A 428 16.89 -15.17 -16.08
C ALA A 428 17.66 -14.82 -17.37
N ASP A 429 16.96 -14.71 -18.49
CA ASP A 429 17.57 -14.52 -19.82
C ASP A 429 18.18 -13.14 -19.98
N GLN A 430 17.55 -12.11 -19.41
CA GLN A 430 18.06 -10.74 -19.45
C GLN A 430 19.07 -10.44 -18.32
N GLY A 431 19.16 -11.29 -17.32
CA GLY A 431 20.04 -11.09 -16.17
C GLY A 431 19.74 -9.80 -15.40
N VAL A 432 18.46 -9.41 -15.32
CA VAL A 432 18.00 -8.22 -14.62
C VAL A 432 17.46 -8.58 -13.24
N GLU A 433 17.65 -7.68 -12.26
CA GLU A 433 17.19 -7.91 -10.89
C GLU A 433 15.74 -7.48 -10.66
N CYS A 434 15.25 -6.55 -11.48
CA CYS A 434 13.86 -6.11 -11.52
C CYS A 434 13.53 -5.49 -12.87
N VAL A 435 12.24 -5.24 -13.11
CA VAL A 435 11.77 -4.39 -14.20
C VAL A 435 11.28 -3.06 -13.65
N LEU A 436 11.30 -1.98 -14.43
CA LEU A 436 10.88 -0.62 -14.06
C LEU A 436 9.90 -0.06 -15.08
N PHE A 437 8.82 0.53 -14.58
CA PHE A 437 7.81 1.20 -15.40
C PHE A 437 6.89 2.11 -14.55
N PRO A 438 6.10 3.02 -15.15
CA PRO A 438 5.10 3.80 -14.43
C PRO A 438 4.03 2.89 -13.80
N THR A 439 3.72 3.11 -12.52
CA THR A 439 2.72 2.31 -11.79
C THR A 439 1.36 2.37 -12.47
N THR A 440 0.96 3.55 -12.94
CA THR A 440 -0.32 3.82 -13.60
C THR A 440 -0.10 4.55 -14.92
N LEU A 441 -1.03 4.39 -15.88
CA LEU A 441 -0.93 5.08 -17.18
C LEU A 441 -1.10 6.60 -17.07
N LEU A 442 -1.82 7.06 -16.04
CA LEU A 442 -2.20 8.47 -15.83
C LEU A 442 -2.03 8.85 -14.38
N ALA A 443 -1.97 10.13 -14.08
CA ALA A 443 -2.10 10.68 -12.74
C ALA A 443 -3.55 10.54 -12.24
N ALA A 444 -3.80 10.81 -10.95
CA ALA A 444 -5.11 10.61 -10.33
C ALA A 444 -6.25 11.26 -11.14
N PRO A 445 -7.23 10.50 -11.64
CA PRO A 445 -8.38 11.06 -12.36
C PRO A 445 -9.37 11.76 -11.39
N LYS A 446 -10.31 12.52 -11.97
CA LYS A 446 -11.37 13.19 -11.21
C LYS A 446 -12.30 12.18 -10.57
N ILE A 447 -12.88 12.57 -9.41
CA ILE A 447 -13.91 11.79 -8.73
C ILE A 447 -15.18 11.76 -9.60
N ASN A 448 -15.74 10.57 -9.79
CA ASN A 448 -17.09 10.39 -10.30
C ASN A 448 -17.99 9.98 -9.14
N ALA A 449 -18.58 10.97 -8.46
CA ALA A 449 -19.39 10.73 -7.28
C ALA A 449 -20.72 10.04 -7.59
N ALA A 450 -21.20 10.08 -8.83
CA ALA A 450 -22.46 9.46 -9.23
C ALA A 450 -22.34 7.95 -9.50
N LYS A 451 -21.18 7.48 -9.99
CA LYS A 451 -21.01 6.10 -10.46
C LYS A 451 -19.81 5.37 -9.86
N GLY A 452 -18.95 6.07 -9.12
CA GLY A 452 -17.74 5.49 -8.55
C GLY A 452 -16.65 5.25 -9.61
N SER A 453 -16.62 4.06 -10.17
CA SER A 453 -15.70 3.67 -11.24
C SER A 453 -16.49 3.48 -12.54
N ASP A 454 -16.40 4.42 -13.46
CA ASP A 454 -17.08 4.35 -14.75
C ASP A 454 -16.05 4.54 -15.88
N LYS A 455 -16.14 5.63 -16.62
CA LYS A 455 -15.26 5.94 -17.75
C LYS A 455 -14.43 7.17 -17.47
N LEU A 456 -13.24 7.19 -18.03
CA LEU A 456 -12.34 8.33 -17.99
C LEU A 456 -11.77 8.63 -19.39
N SER A 457 -11.19 9.82 -19.54
CA SER A 457 -10.39 10.18 -20.72
C SER A 457 -9.01 10.65 -20.29
N TYR A 458 -8.01 10.41 -21.14
CA TYR A 458 -6.63 10.86 -20.96
C TYR A 458 -5.97 11.02 -22.34
N THR A 459 -4.81 11.65 -22.41
CA THR A 459 -4.16 12.00 -23.69
C THR A 459 -2.87 11.21 -23.89
N VAL A 460 -2.70 10.65 -25.09
CA VAL A 460 -1.49 9.91 -25.48
C VAL A 460 -0.97 10.49 -26.81
N GLY A 461 0.21 11.10 -26.78
CA GLY A 461 0.83 11.69 -27.97
C GLY A 461 -0.04 12.78 -28.62
N GLY A 462 -0.73 13.58 -27.82
CA GLY A 462 -1.65 14.60 -28.27
C GLY A 462 -3.04 14.10 -28.70
N VAL A 463 -3.30 12.77 -28.63
CA VAL A 463 -4.58 12.18 -29.02
C VAL A 463 -5.38 11.76 -27.78
N GLU A 464 -6.59 12.31 -27.66
CA GLU A 464 -7.49 11.96 -26.55
C GLU A 464 -8.00 10.53 -26.65
N GLN A 465 -7.79 9.76 -25.59
CA GLN A 465 -8.31 8.41 -25.39
C GLN A 465 -9.62 8.50 -24.62
N LYS A 466 -10.74 8.52 -25.32
CA LYS A 466 -12.09 8.68 -24.73
C LYS A 466 -12.65 7.37 -24.18
N ASP A 467 -13.57 7.49 -23.25
CA ASP A 467 -14.44 6.42 -22.76
C ASP A 467 -13.69 5.14 -22.32
N LYS A 468 -12.50 5.30 -21.75
CA LYS A 468 -11.74 4.17 -21.23
C LYS A 468 -12.31 3.74 -19.89
N ASP A 469 -12.41 2.44 -19.66
CA ASP A 469 -12.77 1.89 -18.37
C ASP A 469 -11.77 2.34 -17.29
N THR A 470 -12.28 2.98 -16.23
CA THR A 470 -11.46 3.54 -15.16
C THR A 470 -10.69 2.44 -14.43
N PHE A 471 -11.35 1.33 -14.09
CA PHE A 471 -10.74 0.25 -13.34
C PHE A 471 -9.58 -0.38 -14.12
N GLY A 472 -9.85 -0.89 -15.33
CA GLY A 472 -8.83 -1.54 -16.15
C GLY A 472 -7.69 -0.60 -16.56
N THR A 473 -7.98 0.70 -16.79
CA THR A 473 -6.94 1.70 -17.11
C THR A 473 -5.99 1.92 -15.94
N CYS A 474 -6.52 2.05 -14.72
CA CYS A 474 -5.70 2.29 -13.53
C CYS A 474 -4.87 1.07 -13.10
N ILE A 475 -5.36 -0.16 -13.31
CA ILE A 475 -4.65 -1.39 -12.90
C ILE A 475 -3.78 -1.99 -14.01
N ARG A 476 -3.81 -1.47 -15.25
CA ARG A 476 -3.17 -2.09 -16.41
C ARG A 476 -1.72 -2.52 -16.15
N ASN A 477 -0.95 -1.69 -15.49
CA ASN A 477 0.46 -1.96 -15.23
C ASN A 477 0.68 -2.72 -13.90
N THR A 478 -0.26 -2.67 -12.96
CA THR A 478 -0.11 -3.32 -11.65
C THR A 478 -0.61 -4.77 -11.62
N ASP A 479 -1.52 -5.13 -12.52
CA ASP A 479 -2.21 -6.42 -12.49
C ASP A 479 -1.36 -7.62 -12.97
N PRO A 480 -0.46 -7.49 -13.97
CA PRO A 480 0.34 -8.63 -14.45
C PRO A 480 1.21 -9.30 -13.37
N CYS A 481 1.93 -8.52 -12.56
CA CYS A 481 2.73 -9.08 -11.47
C CYS A 481 1.84 -9.69 -10.37
N THR A 482 0.63 -9.18 -10.19
CA THR A 482 -0.37 -9.75 -9.28
C THR A 482 -0.78 -11.15 -9.72
N ASN A 483 -1.11 -11.32 -11.00
CA ASN A 483 -1.46 -12.61 -11.58
C ASN A 483 -0.29 -13.60 -11.56
N ALA A 484 0.93 -13.10 -11.75
CA ALA A 484 2.15 -13.91 -11.63
C ALA A 484 2.49 -14.29 -10.17
N GLY A 485 1.98 -13.54 -9.18
CA GLY A 485 2.25 -13.78 -7.75
C GLY A 485 3.60 -13.26 -7.27
N ILE A 486 4.28 -12.41 -8.05
CA ILE A 486 5.62 -11.86 -7.77
C ILE A 486 5.54 -10.56 -6.94
N PRO A 487 6.63 -10.16 -6.24
CA PRO A 487 6.66 -8.95 -5.43
C PRO A 487 6.78 -7.69 -6.28
N SER A 488 6.22 -6.59 -5.76
CA SER A 488 6.15 -5.32 -6.47
C SER A 488 6.13 -4.13 -5.51
N VAL A 489 6.84 -3.05 -5.86
CA VAL A 489 6.89 -1.79 -5.09
C VAL A 489 6.56 -0.62 -5.99
N SER A 490 5.59 0.22 -5.61
CA SER A 490 5.38 1.54 -6.20
C SER A 490 6.13 2.59 -5.38
N ILE A 491 6.92 3.42 -6.03
CA ILE A 491 7.82 4.41 -5.43
C ILE A 491 7.49 5.79 -5.98
N PRO A 492 7.32 6.84 -5.16
CA PRO A 492 7.10 8.19 -5.65
C PRO A 492 8.27 8.68 -6.51
N ALA A 493 8.00 9.13 -7.74
CA ALA A 493 9.05 9.52 -8.68
C ALA A 493 9.08 11.03 -9.02
N GLY A 494 7.96 11.73 -8.81
CA GLY A 494 7.84 13.15 -9.09
C GLY A 494 6.39 13.61 -9.14
N LEU A 495 6.21 14.87 -9.58
CA LEU A 495 4.90 15.47 -9.81
C LEU A 495 4.75 15.85 -11.27
N THR A 496 3.53 15.74 -11.81
CA THR A 496 3.17 16.34 -13.11
C THR A 496 3.24 17.87 -13.05
N ALA A 497 3.14 18.52 -14.21
CA ALA A 497 3.08 19.99 -14.25
C ALA A 497 1.92 20.57 -13.41
N ASP A 498 0.81 19.82 -13.29
CA ASP A 498 -0.35 20.18 -12.47
C ASP A 498 -0.17 19.84 -10.98
N GLY A 499 1.00 19.36 -10.56
CA GLY A 499 1.31 19.04 -9.17
C GLY A 499 0.76 17.70 -8.68
N LEU A 500 0.36 16.80 -9.55
CA LEU A 500 -0.14 15.47 -9.20
C LEU A 500 0.98 14.44 -9.13
N PRO A 501 1.00 13.55 -8.12
CA PRO A 501 2.02 12.54 -8.00
C PRO A 501 2.03 11.52 -9.15
N VAL A 502 3.24 11.08 -9.48
CA VAL A 502 3.52 9.95 -10.38
C VAL A 502 4.36 8.94 -9.62
N GLY A 503 3.87 7.71 -9.53
CA GLY A 503 4.61 6.57 -9.01
C GLY A 503 5.25 5.77 -10.13
N MET A 504 6.47 5.30 -9.89
CA MET A 504 7.12 4.29 -10.71
C MET A 504 7.13 2.96 -9.95
N GLN A 505 6.93 1.88 -10.67
CA GLN A 505 6.86 0.54 -10.11
C GLN A 505 8.09 -0.27 -10.48
N ILE A 506 8.57 -1.06 -9.53
CA ILE A 506 9.52 -2.14 -9.79
C ILE A 506 8.89 -3.48 -9.42
N ASP A 507 9.00 -4.47 -10.32
CA ASP A 507 8.62 -5.86 -10.07
C ASP A 507 9.87 -6.72 -10.03
N GLY A 508 9.96 -7.63 -9.07
CA GLY A 508 11.09 -8.54 -8.91
C GLY A 508 10.73 -10.02 -9.12
N PRO A 509 11.71 -10.90 -9.26
CA PRO A 509 11.48 -12.34 -9.28
C PRO A 509 10.73 -12.82 -8.04
N LEU A 510 9.97 -13.90 -8.16
CA LEU A 510 9.29 -14.52 -7.01
C LEU A 510 10.27 -14.79 -5.86
N GLY A 511 9.91 -14.32 -4.65
CA GLY A 511 10.73 -14.47 -3.44
C GLY A 511 11.88 -13.47 -3.30
N SER A 512 12.04 -12.53 -4.24
CA SER A 512 13.08 -11.49 -4.17
C SER A 512 12.72 -10.28 -3.31
N ASP A 513 11.67 -10.36 -2.52
CA ASP A 513 11.05 -9.25 -1.76
C ASP A 513 12.06 -8.35 -1.03
N ALA A 514 12.94 -8.93 -0.23
CA ALA A 514 13.92 -8.14 0.54
C ALA A 514 14.94 -7.43 -0.39
N ASN A 515 15.37 -8.09 -1.48
CA ASN A 515 16.24 -7.46 -2.48
C ASN A 515 15.50 -6.36 -3.25
N LEU A 516 14.22 -6.58 -3.58
CA LEU A 516 13.40 -5.57 -4.26
C LEU A 516 13.20 -4.32 -3.39
N LEU A 517 12.93 -4.49 -2.09
CA LEU A 517 12.87 -3.39 -1.12
C LEU A 517 14.22 -2.67 -0.99
N ALA A 518 15.34 -3.40 -0.97
CA ALA A 518 16.68 -2.81 -0.97
C ALA A 518 16.96 -1.97 -2.23
N ILE A 519 16.55 -2.47 -3.41
CA ILE A 519 16.62 -1.73 -4.69
C ILE A 519 15.74 -0.49 -4.61
N GLY A 520 14.50 -0.64 -4.15
CA GLY A 520 13.56 0.48 -4.01
C GLY A 520 14.07 1.59 -3.10
N MET A 521 14.70 1.24 -1.97
CA MET A 521 15.37 2.22 -1.09
C MET A 521 16.53 2.92 -1.80
N GLY A 522 17.32 2.19 -2.60
CA GLY A 522 18.40 2.79 -3.41
C GLY A 522 17.86 3.76 -4.47
N ILE A 523 16.78 3.40 -5.13
CA ILE A 523 16.08 4.24 -6.11
C ILE A 523 15.54 5.52 -5.44
N GLU A 524 14.91 5.39 -4.28
CA GLU A 524 14.37 6.52 -3.51
C GLU A 524 15.45 7.52 -3.11
N VAL A 525 16.65 7.07 -2.76
CA VAL A 525 17.81 7.95 -2.48
C VAL A 525 18.17 8.81 -3.71
N VAL A 526 18.11 8.24 -4.91
CA VAL A 526 18.42 8.96 -6.17
C VAL A 526 17.30 9.91 -6.59
N TRP A 527 16.03 9.51 -6.44
CA TRP A 527 14.90 10.35 -6.83
C TRP A 527 14.63 11.48 -5.84
N GLY A 528 14.88 11.23 -4.56
CA GLY A 528 14.51 12.13 -3.47
C GLY A 528 13.03 12.07 -3.13
N SER A 529 12.64 12.84 -2.13
CA SER A 529 11.23 12.92 -1.70
C SER A 529 10.39 13.79 -2.63
N VAL A 530 9.14 13.39 -2.83
CA VAL A 530 8.14 14.21 -3.51
C VAL A 530 7.63 15.29 -2.55
N LYS A 531 7.36 16.50 -3.07
CA LYS A 531 6.77 17.59 -2.29
C LYS A 531 5.44 17.14 -1.68
N ALA A 532 5.27 17.33 -0.38
CA ALA A 532 4.03 17.00 0.32
C ALA A 532 2.83 17.83 -0.19
N PRO A 533 1.59 17.29 -0.09
CA PRO A 533 0.39 18.06 -0.40
C PRO A 533 0.24 19.28 0.51
N ALA A 534 -0.49 20.29 0.03
CA ALA A 534 -0.68 21.56 0.73
C ALA A 534 -1.85 21.54 1.75
N VAL A 535 -2.40 20.38 2.11
CA VAL A 535 -3.51 20.22 3.07
C VAL A 535 -3.10 20.36 4.52
#